data_029e9c71d172bcbfcc2f61c2959c4da8
#
_entry.id   029e9c71d172bcbfcc2f61c2959c4da8
#
_cell.length_a   1.000
_cell.length_b   1.000
_cell.length_c   1.000
_cell.angle_alpha   90.00
_cell.angle_beta   90.00
_cell.angle_gamma   90.00
#
_symmetry.space_group_name_H-M   'P 1'
#
loop_
_entity.id
_entity.type
_entity.pdbx_description
1 polymer ?
#
loop_
_entity_poly.entity_id
_entity_poly.type
_entity_poly.pdbx_seq_one_letter_code
_entity_poly.pdbx_strand_id
1 'polypeptide(L)'
;MIQFIDVSKTYDNGVQALKNINLTINEGEFVAIIGLSGAGKSTLLRAINKMHPITSGQLLVDDVDVGPLKGKPLRLLRRSIGMIFQSFNLVKRMSVFNNVLTGRVAYHSTFKTFFGLFPKEDKIIALEALDTMGILEKAFTRADQLSGGQQQRVALARSLAQKPKIILADEPVASLDPITTVQVMNDFTKVNRDFGMTIVANMHHVDLALKYATRIIGIRDGNLVFDGPSTEVDDDTLVKIYGRSLAHNEILGVEE
;
A
#
# COMPACT_ATOMS: atom_id res chain seq x y z
N MET A 1 5.51 10.87 8.76
CA MET A 1 4.16 11.47 8.87
C MET A 1 3.62 11.84 7.49
N ILE A 2 2.29 11.69 7.24
CA ILE A 2 1.64 12.09 5.98
C ILE A 2 0.54 13.08 6.32
N GLN A 3 0.47 14.24 5.62
CA GLN A 3 -0.55 15.25 5.88
C GLN A 3 -1.20 15.71 4.58
N PHE A 4 -2.53 15.62 4.53
CA PHE A 4 -3.37 16.20 3.49
C PHE A 4 -3.99 17.48 4.05
N ILE A 5 -3.84 18.60 3.35
CA ILE A 5 -4.34 19.93 3.74
C ILE A 5 -5.18 20.45 2.57
N ASP A 6 -6.49 20.44 2.73
CA ASP A 6 -7.49 20.84 1.72
C ASP A 6 -7.28 20.19 0.35
N VAL A 7 -6.85 18.92 0.36
CA VAL A 7 -6.47 18.20 -0.87
C VAL A 7 -7.69 17.83 -1.69
N SER A 8 -7.69 18.25 -2.95
CA SER A 8 -8.68 17.81 -3.94
C SER A 8 -8.01 17.19 -5.16
N LYS A 9 -8.72 16.24 -5.80
CA LYS A 9 -8.31 15.62 -7.06
C LYS A 9 -9.49 15.55 -8.02
N THR A 10 -9.35 16.25 -9.15
CA THR A 10 -10.24 16.13 -10.30
C THR A 10 -9.45 15.54 -11.46
N TYR A 11 -10.00 14.54 -12.12
CA TYR A 11 -9.46 13.94 -13.34
C TYR A 11 -9.89 14.74 -14.58
N ASP A 12 -9.20 14.53 -15.71
CA ASP A 12 -9.46 15.26 -16.98
C ASP A 12 -10.87 15.04 -17.52
N ASN A 13 -11.52 13.94 -17.16
CA ASN A 13 -12.92 13.64 -17.48
C ASN A 13 -13.94 14.34 -16.58
N GLY A 14 -13.50 15.25 -15.69
CA GLY A 14 -14.34 16.02 -14.78
C GLY A 14 -14.70 15.30 -13.48
N VAL A 15 -14.34 14.04 -13.28
CA VAL A 15 -14.63 13.30 -12.05
C VAL A 15 -13.77 13.85 -10.90
N GLN A 16 -14.43 14.39 -9.88
CA GLN A 16 -13.78 14.82 -8.64
C GLN A 16 -13.69 13.66 -7.65
N ALA A 17 -12.54 13.01 -7.66
CA ALA A 17 -12.28 11.78 -6.88
C ALA A 17 -11.89 12.05 -5.43
N LEU A 18 -11.37 13.25 -5.10
CA LEU A 18 -11.12 13.72 -3.73
C LEU A 18 -11.61 15.15 -3.58
N LYS A 19 -12.24 15.47 -2.44
CA LYS A 19 -12.89 16.76 -2.16
C LYS A 19 -12.42 17.29 -0.82
N ASN A 20 -11.54 18.29 -0.83
CA ASN A 20 -11.07 19.02 0.37
C ASN A 20 -10.68 18.08 1.53
N ILE A 21 -9.87 17.05 1.22
CA ILE A 21 -9.41 16.09 2.22
C ILE A 21 -8.44 16.78 3.18
N ASN A 22 -8.78 16.72 4.47
CA ASN A 22 -7.92 17.08 5.59
C ASN A 22 -7.69 15.85 6.44
N LEU A 23 -6.45 15.34 6.47
CA LEU A 23 -6.10 14.06 7.08
C LEU A 23 -4.63 14.08 7.49
N THR A 24 -4.33 13.59 8.69
CA THR A 24 -2.95 13.33 9.14
C THR A 24 -2.79 11.86 9.49
N ILE A 25 -1.80 11.18 8.91
CA ILE A 25 -1.41 9.81 9.27
C ILE A 25 -0.04 9.88 9.94
N ASN A 26 0.05 9.37 11.18
CA ASN A 26 1.27 9.42 11.95
C ASN A 26 2.23 8.28 11.59
N GLU A 27 3.50 8.41 12.02
CA GLU A 27 4.49 7.36 11.83
C GLU A 27 4.11 6.10 12.64
N GLY A 28 4.32 4.94 12.06
CA GLY A 28 4.06 3.65 12.69
C GLY A 28 2.59 3.23 12.73
N GLU A 29 1.64 4.06 12.29
CA GLU A 29 0.23 3.64 12.22
C GLU A 29 0.01 2.55 11.16
N PHE A 30 -0.92 1.63 11.44
CA PHE A 30 -1.51 0.75 10.43
C PHE A 30 -2.93 1.25 10.14
N VAL A 31 -3.09 1.91 9.01
CA VAL A 31 -4.33 2.57 8.58
C VAL A 31 -4.98 1.77 7.47
N ALA A 32 -6.27 1.44 7.60
CA ALA A 32 -7.07 0.91 6.51
C ALA A 32 -8.02 1.98 5.95
N ILE A 33 -8.06 2.10 4.63
CA ILE A 33 -8.99 2.96 3.91
C ILE A 33 -10.12 2.07 3.40
N ILE A 34 -11.37 2.36 3.81
CA ILE A 34 -12.57 1.61 3.40
C ILE A 34 -13.59 2.53 2.73
N GLY A 35 -14.54 1.92 2.00
CA GLY A 35 -15.62 2.61 1.29
C GLY A 35 -15.97 1.92 -0.03
N LEU A 36 -17.02 2.35 -0.70
CA LEU A 36 -17.50 1.77 -1.95
C LEU A 36 -16.43 1.79 -3.07
N SER A 37 -16.61 0.92 -4.07
CA SER A 37 -15.83 1.00 -5.31
C SER A 37 -16.05 2.38 -5.95
N GLY A 38 -14.98 3.01 -6.43
CA GLY A 38 -15.05 4.37 -6.99
C GLY A 38 -15.12 5.52 -5.98
N ALA A 39 -15.18 5.26 -4.66
CA ALA A 39 -15.27 6.31 -3.64
C ALA A 39 -14.05 7.25 -3.55
N GLY A 40 -12.91 6.90 -4.16
CA GLY A 40 -11.68 7.70 -4.13
C GLY A 40 -10.52 7.08 -3.36
N LYS A 41 -10.68 5.88 -2.78
CA LYS A 41 -9.67 5.19 -1.95
C LYS A 41 -8.30 5.06 -2.63
N SER A 42 -8.25 4.44 -3.83
CA SER A 42 -6.99 4.27 -4.57
C SER A 42 -6.42 5.61 -5.05
N THR A 43 -7.26 6.63 -5.26
CA THR A 43 -6.81 7.98 -5.57
C THR A 43 -6.10 8.61 -4.37
N LEU A 44 -6.69 8.50 -3.16
CA LEU A 44 -6.09 8.99 -1.93
C LEU A 44 -4.72 8.31 -1.69
N LEU A 45 -4.70 6.98 -1.73
CA LEU A 45 -3.48 6.20 -1.51
C LEU A 45 -2.40 6.53 -2.54
N ARG A 46 -2.74 6.58 -3.83
CA ARG A 46 -1.79 6.84 -4.92
C ARG A 46 -1.37 8.32 -5.02
N ALA A 47 -2.06 9.24 -4.34
CA ALA A 47 -1.61 10.62 -4.22
C ALA A 47 -0.33 10.71 -3.37
N ILE A 48 -0.19 9.91 -2.31
CA ILE A 48 0.94 9.93 -1.37
C ILE A 48 2.28 9.74 -2.08
N ASN A 49 2.36 8.84 -3.07
CA ASN A 49 3.57 8.61 -3.86
C ASN A 49 3.58 9.37 -5.20
N LYS A 50 2.62 10.30 -5.38
CA LYS A 50 2.44 11.08 -6.62
C LYS A 50 2.27 10.24 -7.88
N MET A 51 1.68 9.04 -7.78
CA MET A 51 1.20 8.33 -8.97
C MET A 51 -0.04 9.02 -9.54
N HIS A 52 -0.90 9.55 -8.67
CA HIS A 52 -2.02 10.42 -9.01
C HIS A 52 -1.78 11.82 -8.40
N PRO A 53 -1.28 12.80 -9.19
CA PRO A 53 -1.05 14.15 -8.68
C PRO A 53 -2.35 14.80 -8.23
N ILE A 54 -2.31 15.50 -7.11
CA ILE A 54 -3.43 16.31 -6.62
C ILE A 54 -3.71 17.50 -7.55
N THR A 55 -4.93 18.03 -7.53
CA THR A 55 -5.32 19.18 -8.36
C THR A 55 -5.21 20.49 -7.55
N SER A 56 -5.53 20.44 -6.27
CA SER A 56 -5.41 21.59 -5.34
C SER A 56 -5.13 21.12 -3.92
N GLY A 57 -4.80 22.06 -3.04
CA GLY A 57 -4.37 21.78 -1.68
C GLY A 57 -2.89 21.47 -1.57
N GLN A 58 -2.46 20.94 -0.42
CA GLN A 58 -1.09 20.59 -0.13
C GLN A 58 -1.01 19.16 0.43
N LEU A 59 -0.05 18.38 -0.02
CA LEU A 59 0.24 17.03 0.47
C LEU A 59 1.68 16.97 0.93
N LEU A 60 1.88 16.75 2.24
CA LEU A 60 3.19 16.61 2.85
C LEU A 60 3.47 15.14 3.19
N VAL A 61 4.68 14.68 2.91
CA VAL A 61 5.20 13.38 3.35
C VAL A 61 6.57 13.64 4.01
N ASP A 62 6.69 13.36 5.30
CA ASP A 62 7.86 13.71 6.11
C ASP A 62 8.26 15.18 5.90
N ASP A 63 7.29 16.09 6.05
CA ASP A 63 7.40 17.54 5.88
C ASP A 63 7.81 18.01 4.48
N VAL A 64 7.90 17.10 3.51
CA VAL A 64 8.21 17.42 2.11
C VAL A 64 6.92 17.55 1.30
N ASP A 65 6.70 18.72 0.70
CA ASP A 65 5.56 18.93 -0.20
C ASP A 65 5.72 18.09 -1.48
N VAL A 66 4.78 17.18 -1.68
CA VAL A 66 4.76 16.24 -2.82
C VAL A 66 4.37 16.96 -4.12
N GLY A 67 3.58 18.04 -4.03
CA GLY A 67 3.04 18.77 -5.17
C GLY A 67 4.09 19.18 -6.22
N PRO A 68 5.13 19.93 -5.86
CA PRO A 68 6.14 20.43 -6.81
C PRO A 68 7.17 19.38 -7.24
N LEU A 69 7.28 18.21 -6.57
CA LEU A 69 8.38 17.26 -6.79
C LEU A 69 8.38 16.71 -8.22
N LYS A 70 9.55 16.73 -8.88
CA LYS A 70 9.83 16.12 -10.20
C LYS A 70 11.22 15.48 -10.20
N GLY A 71 11.49 14.63 -11.15
CA GLY A 71 12.84 14.09 -11.40
C GLY A 71 13.47 13.41 -10.17
N LYS A 72 14.67 13.82 -9.79
CA LYS A 72 15.45 13.21 -8.69
C LYS A 72 14.77 13.35 -7.32
N PRO A 73 14.22 14.52 -6.90
CA PRO A 73 13.47 14.63 -5.64
C PRO A 73 12.26 13.69 -5.55
N LEU A 74 11.47 13.56 -6.62
CA LEU A 74 10.34 12.61 -6.65
C LEU A 74 10.83 11.15 -6.56
N ARG A 75 11.95 10.80 -7.18
CA ARG A 75 12.54 9.46 -7.06
C ARG A 75 13.01 9.19 -5.63
N LEU A 76 13.54 10.18 -4.93
CA LEU A 76 13.94 10.05 -3.52
C LEU A 76 12.73 9.88 -2.60
N LEU A 77 11.63 10.62 -2.82
CA LEU A 77 10.37 10.40 -2.11
C LEU A 77 9.88 8.96 -2.33
N ARG A 78 9.76 8.53 -3.59
CA ARG A 78 9.29 7.17 -3.91
C ARG A 78 10.19 6.08 -3.37
N ARG A 79 11.45 6.35 -3.12
CA ARG A 79 12.37 5.42 -2.46
C ARG A 79 12.01 5.19 -1.00
N SER A 80 11.47 6.19 -0.30
CA SER A 80 11.01 6.06 1.09
C SER A 80 9.62 5.44 1.22
N ILE A 81 8.94 5.16 0.09
CA ILE A 81 7.56 4.64 0.05
C ILE A 81 7.56 3.33 -0.74
N GLY A 82 7.29 2.22 -0.08
CA GLY A 82 7.00 0.93 -0.72
C GLY A 82 5.59 0.92 -1.29
N MET A 83 5.39 0.32 -2.47
CA MET A 83 4.05 0.19 -3.06
C MET A 83 3.77 -1.27 -3.40
N ILE A 84 2.64 -1.77 -2.91
CA ILE A 84 2.12 -3.10 -3.16
C ILE A 84 0.82 -2.94 -3.91
N PHE A 85 0.71 -3.60 -5.05
CA PHE A 85 -0.43 -3.54 -5.95
C PHE A 85 -1.25 -4.83 -5.88
N GLN A 86 -2.52 -4.75 -6.19
CA GLN A 86 -3.44 -5.88 -6.28
C GLN A 86 -2.90 -7.03 -7.16
N SER A 87 -2.28 -6.73 -8.29
CA SER A 87 -1.72 -7.70 -9.24
C SER A 87 -0.26 -8.08 -8.94
N PHE A 88 0.26 -7.79 -7.74
CA PHE A 88 1.63 -8.03 -7.26
C PHE A 88 2.73 -7.32 -8.08
N ASN A 89 2.52 -7.05 -9.36
CA ASN A 89 3.44 -6.41 -10.30
C ASN A 89 4.84 -7.05 -10.30
N LEU A 90 4.89 -8.37 -10.29
CA LEU A 90 6.12 -9.13 -10.44
C LEU A 90 6.43 -9.36 -11.93
N VAL A 91 7.70 -9.35 -12.26
CA VAL A 91 8.17 -9.77 -13.58
C VAL A 91 8.11 -11.29 -13.63
N LYS A 92 7.08 -11.85 -14.28
CA LYS A 92 6.69 -13.25 -14.22
C LYS A 92 7.83 -14.23 -14.54
N ARG A 93 8.61 -13.96 -15.60
CA ARG A 93 9.70 -14.83 -16.07
C ARG A 93 11.03 -14.61 -15.33
N MET A 94 11.08 -13.68 -14.40
CA MET A 94 12.25 -13.38 -13.57
C MET A 94 12.22 -14.21 -12.28
N SER A 95 13.39 -14.53 -11.72
CA SER A 95 13.47 -15.19 -10.41
C SER A 95 12.92 -14.30 -9.30
N VAL A 96 12.48 -14.91 -8.21
CA VAL A 96 12.03 -14.23 -6.98
C VAL A 96 13.10 -13.26 -6.48
N PHE A 97 14.34 -13.74 -6.35
CA PHE A 97 15.48 -12.92 -5.93
C PHE A 97 15.66 -11.67 -6.80
N ASN A 98 15.63 -11.80 -8.11
CA ASN A 98 15.78 -10.67 -9.02
C ASN A 98 14.59 -9.72 -8.96
N ASN A 99 13.35 -10.21 -8.73
CA ASN A 99 12.20 -9.38 -8.49
C ASN A 99 12.40 -8.52 -7.22
N VAL A 100 12.87 -9.12 -6.12
CA VAL A 100 13.14 -8.39 -4.87
C VAL A 100 14.29 -7.40 -5.06
N LEU A 101 15.33 -7.78 -5.77
CA LEU A 101 16.48 -6.91 -6.06
C LEU A 101 16.08 -5.64 -6.83
N THR A 102 14.97 -5.66 -7.61
CA THR A 102 14.45 -4.44 -8.25
C THR A 102 14.06 -3.35 -7.24
N GLY A 103 13.78 -3.69 -5.97
CA GLY A 103 13.56 -2.72 -4.89
C GLY A 103 14.78 -1.81 -4.65
N ARG A 104 15.98 -2.24 -5.08
CA ARG A 104 17.24 -1.48 -4.92
C ARG A 104 17.54 -0.54 -6.08
N VAL A 105 16.75 -0.58 -7.17
CA VAL A 105 16.95 0.23 -8.39
C VAL A 105 17.10 1.73 -8.11
N ALA A 106 16.31 2.27 -7.17
CA ALA A 106 16.33 3.69 -6.84
C ALA A 106 17.64 4.17 -6.17
N TYR A 107 18.51 3.25 -5.74
CA TYR A 107 19.79 3.53 -5.11
C TYR A 107 20.96 3.66 -6.10
N HIS A 108 20.74 3.27 -7.36
CA HIS A 108 21.79 3.20 -8.38
C HIS A 108 21.49 4.10 -9.59
N SER A 109 22.52 4.32 -10.40
CA SER A 109 22.37 4.99 -11.68
C SER A 109 21.65 4.07 -12.68
N THR A 110 20.95 4.67 -13.64
CA THR A 110 20.22 3.95 -14.69
C THR A 110 21.13 2.97 -15.43
N PHE A 111 22.39 3.34 -15.69
CA PHE A 111 23.38 2.47 -16.36
C PHE A 111 23.65 1.19 -15.56
N LYS A 112 24.00 1.31 -14.27
CA LYS A 112 24.24 0.13 -13.40
C LYS A 112 23.04 -0.78 -13.31
N THR A 113 21.85 -0.18 -13.19
CA THR A 113 20.60 -0.91 -13.10
C THR A 113 20.29 -1.67 -14.40
N PHE A 114 20.47 -1.02 -15.56
CA PHE A 114 20.22 -1.63 -16.85
C PHE A 114 21.06 -2.89 -17.10
N PHE A 115 22.33 -2.88 -16.68
CA PHE A 115 23.24 -4.03 -16.77
C PHE A 115 23.15 -5.00 -15.57
N GLY A 116 22.21 -4.80 -14.64
CA GLY A 116 22.06 -5.66 -13.47
C GLY A 116 23.24 -5.64 -12.49
N LEU A 117 24.02 -4.56 -12.50
CA LEU A 117 25.24 -4.40 -11.69
C LEU A 117 24.88 -3.93 -10.28
N PHE A 118 24.38 -4.85 -9.47
CA PHE A 118 24.06 -4.58 -8.06
C PHE A 118 25.25 -5.01 -7.15
N PRO A 119 25.65 -4.16 -6.18
CA PRO A 119 26.64 -4.50 -5.17
C PRO A 119 26.24 -5.74 -4.35
N LYS A 120 27.24 -6.36 -3.68
CA LYS A 120 27.02 -7.51 -2.81
C LYS A 120 26.04 -7.18 -1.67
N GLU A 121 26.13 -5.98 -1.12
CA GLU A 121 25.25 -5.47 -0.05
C GLU A 121 23.78 -5.48 -0.46
N ASP A 122 23.45 -5.05 -1.66
CA ASP A 122 22.07 -5.06 -2.14
C ASP A 122 21.53 -6.48 -2.35
N LYS A 123 22.40 -7.39 -2.76
CA LYS A 123 22.05 -8.81 -2.90
C LYS A 123 21.75 -9.45 -1.53
N ILE A 124 22.53 -9.08 -0.50
CA ILE A 124 22.29 -9.52 0.88
C ILE A 124 20.96 -8.95 1.37
N ILE A 125 20.69 -7.64 1.21
CA ILE A 125 19.42 -7.01 1.59
C ILE A 125 18.22 -7.70 0.92
N ALA A 126 18.34 -8.09 -0.35
CA ALA A 126 17.27 -8.81 -1.04
C ALA A 126 17.02 -10.21 -0.46
N LEU A 127 18.08 -10.94 -0.08
CA LEU A 127 17.96 -12.25 0.56
C LEU A 127 17.39 -12.12 1.98
N GLU A 128 17.84 -11.16 2.77
CA GLU A 128 17.31 -10.87 4.10
C GLU A 128 15.81 -10.51 4.06
N ALA A 129 15.39 -9.72 3.06
CA ALA A 129 13.97 -9.40 2.86
C ALA A 129 13.14 -10.65 2.52
N LEU A 130 13.68 -11.57 1.73
CA LEU A 130 13.03 -12.86 1.44
C LEU A 130 12.95 -13.74 2.68
N ASP A 131 14.01 -13.78 3.48
CA ASP A 131 14.04 -14.53 4.74
C ASP A 131 13.01 -13.98 5.74
N THR A 132 12.94 -12.65 5.89
CA THR A 132 11.97 -11.96 6.74
C THR A 132 10.52 -12.35 6.38
N MET A 133 10.25 -12.55 5.08
CA MET A 133 8.93 -12.98 4.57
C MET A 133 8.77 -14.51 4.51
N GLY A 134 9.74 -15.29 5.02
CA GLY A 134 9.67 -16.75 5.04
C GLY A 134 9.56 -17.38 3.66
N ILE A 135 10.23 -16.81 2.64
CA ILE A 135 10.19 -17.32 1.26
C ILE A 135 11.59 -17.43 0.61
N LEU A 136 12.64 -17.45 1.44
CA LEU A 136 14.02 -17.50 0.97
C LEU A 136 14.32 -18.75 0.13
N GLU A 137 13.71 -19.90 0.45
CA GLU A 137 13.87 -21.16 -0.27
C GLU A 137 13.40 -21.09 -1.73
N LYS A 138 12.56 -20.11 -2.06
CA LYS A 138 12.08 -19.83 -3.43
C LYS A 138 12.91 -18.79 -4.17
N ALA A 139 14.02 -18.28 -3.61
CA ALA A 139 14.78 -17.16 -4.17
C ALA A 139 15.13 -17.33 -5.66
N PHE A 140 15.45 -18.54 -6.11
CA PHE A 140 15.82 -18.82 -7.49
C PHE A 140 14.69 -19.38 -8.35
N THR A 141 13.49 -19.54 -7.78
CA THR A 141 12.28 -19.95 -8.51
C THR A 141 11.76 -18.77 -9.35
N ARG A 142 11.16 -19.04 -10.50
CA ARG A 142 10.49 -18.00 -11.31
C ARG A 142 9.21 -17.54 -10.62
N ALA A 143 8.91 -16.23 -10.72
CA ALA A 143 7.74 -15.67 -10.06
C ALA A 143 6.40 -16.21 -10.58
N ASP A 144 6.33 -16.65 -11.85
CA ASP A 144 5.12 -17.26 -12.43
C ASP A 144 4.84 -18.69 -11.95
N GLN A 145 5.76 -19.30 -11.21
CA GLN A 145 5.60 -20.63 -10.62
C GLN A 145 5.11 -20.59 -9.16
N LEU A 146 4.88 -19.39 -8.63
CA LEU A 146 4.45 -19.18 -7.25
C LEU A 146 2.92 -19.09 -7.14
N SER A 147 2.38 -19.55 -5.99
CA SER A 147 0.99 -19.25 -5.61
C SER A 147 0.76 -17.76 -5.39
N GLY A 148 -0.50 -17.29 -5.40
CA GLY A 148 -0.83 -15.89 -5.17
C GLY A 148 -0.25 -15.34 -3.87
N GLY A 149 -0.39 -16.07 -2.76
CA GLY A 149 0.17 -15.65 -1.47
C GLY A 149 1.70 -15.59 -1.46
N GLN A 150 2.37 -16.55 -2.16
CA GLN A 150 3.81 -16.48 -2.34
C GLN A 150 4.23 -15.26 -3.16
N GLN A 151 3.49 -14.95 -4.24
CA GLN A 151 3.73 -13.75 -5.03
C GLN A 151 3.56 -12.47 -4.20
N GLN A 152 2.55 -12.44 -3.31
CA GLN A 152 2.33 -11.32 -2.40
C GLN A 152 3.49 -11.14 -1.41
N ARG A 153 3.99 -12.23 -0.83
CA ARG A 153 5.19 -12.19 0.03
C ARG A 153 6.42 -11.69 -0.71
N VAL A 154 6.60 -12.08 -1.97
CA VAL A 154 7.67 -11.54 -2.83
C VAL A 154 7.49 -10.04 -3.08
N ALA A 155 6.26 -9.56 -3.31
CA ALA A 155 5.97 -8.13 -3.48
C ALA A 155 6.27 -7.34 -2.19
N LEU A 156 5.93 -7.92 -1.01
CA LEU A 156 6.25 -7.34 0.28
C LEU A 156 7.77 -7.35 0.55
N ALA A 157 8.48 -8.46 0.26
CA ALA A 157 9.93 -8.55 0.34
C ALA A 157 10.63 -7.52 -0.56
N ARG A 158 10.13 -7.30 -1.78
CA ARG A 158 10.62 -6.26 -2.69
C ARG A 158 10.46 -4.87 -2.09
N SER A 159 9.32 -4.59 -1.46
CA SER A 159 9.09 -3.34 -0.72
C SER A 159 10.07 -3.19 0.44
N LEU A 160 10.29 -4.24 1.26
CA LEU A 160 11.24 -4.22 2.37
C LEU A 160 12.69 -4.00 1.91
N ALA A 161 13.10 -4.64 0.81
CA ALA A 161 14.42 -4.44 0.21
C ALA A 161 14.67 -2.97 -0.16
N GLN A 162 13.63 -2.20 -0.45
CA GLN A 162 13.70 -0.76 -0.69
C GLN A 162 14.03 0.03 0.59
N LYS A 163 13.89 -0.57 1.79
CA LYS A 163 14.01 0.09 3.11
C LYS A 163 13.11 1.31 3.24
N PRO A 164 11.79 1.16 3.02
CA PRO A 164 10.85 2.26 3.06
C PRO A 164 10.52 2.63 4.51
N LYS A 165 10.00 3.85 4.71
CA LYS A 165 9.34 4.26 5.96
C LYS A 165 7.83 3.99 5.92
N ILE A 166 7.25 4.01 4.73
CA ILE A 166 5.83 3.89 4.48
C ILE A 166 5.60 2.76 3.48
N ILE A 167 4.61 1.92 3.73
CA ILE A 167 4.11 0.93 2.77
C ILE A 167 2.68 1.32 2.40
N LEU A 168 2.45 1.54 1.11
CA LEU A 168 1.13 1.71 0.54
C LEU A 168 0.69 0.38 -0.07
N ALA A 169 -0.48 -0.11 0.30
CA ALA A 169 -1.02 -1.36 -0.21
C ALA A 169 -2.40 -1.13 -0.84
N ASP A 170 -2.50 -1.34 -2.13
CA ASP A 170 -3.73 -1.15 -2.91
C ASP A 170 -4.38 -2.51 -3.13
N GLU A 171 -5.38 -2.84 -2.30
CA GLU A 171 -6.11 -4.11 -2.29
C GLU A 171 -5.21 -5.35 -2.18
N PRO A 172 -4.35 -5.43 -1.16
CA PRO A 172 -3.25 -6.40 -1.12
C PRO A 172 -3.69 -7.87 -1.03
N VAL A 173 -4.96 -8.16 -0.75
CA VAL A 173 -5.48 -9.52 -0.53
C VAL A 173 -6.71 -9.86 -1.39
N ALA A 174 -7.14 -8.98 -2.29
CA ALA A 174 -8.39 -9.11 -3.05
C ALA A 174 -8.50 -10.39 -3.92
N SER A 175 -7.38 -11.01 -4.28
CA SER A 175 -7.35 -12.21 -5.14
C SER A 175 -6.80 -13.45 -4.44
N LEU A 176 -6.81 -13.47 -3.10
CA LEU A 176 -6.28 -14.57 -2.30
C LEU A 176 -7.41 -15.36 -1.62
N ASP A 177 -7.16 -16.64 -1.40
CA ASP A 177 -8.04 -17.46 -0.58
C ASP A 177 -8.01 -17.03 0.90
N PRO A 178 -9.02 -17.36 1.72
CA PRO A 178 -9.13 -16.89 3.10
C PRO A 178 -7.93 -17.24 3.99
N ILE A 179 -7.36 -18.44 3.83
CA ILE A 179 -6.21 -18.89 4.64
C ILE A 179 -4.98 -18.07 4.30
N THR A 180 -4.70 -17.91 3.02
CA THR A 180 -3.58 -17.12 2.51
C THR A 180 -3.75 -15.64 2.86
N THR A 181 -4.98 -15.10 2.82
CA THR A 181 -5.32 -13.74 3.24
C THR A 181 -4.87 -13.47 4.68
N VAL A 182 -5.24 -14.36 5.62
CA VAL A 182 -4.82 -14.23 7.03
C VAL A 182 -3.31 -14.23 7.17
N GLN A 183 -2.61 -15.11 6.44
CA GLN A 183 -1.14 -15.18 6.48
C GLN A 183 -0.51 -13.88 6.00
N VAL A 184 -0.97 -13.34 4.86
CA VAL A 184 -0.46 -12.09 4.29
C VAL A 184 -0.75 -10.90 5.21
N MET A 185 -1.95 -10.83 5.81
CA MET A 185 -2.27 -9.76 6.77
C MET A 185 -1.40 -9.84 8.04
N ASN A 186 -1.08 -11.05 8.50
CA ASN A 186 -0.13 -11.23 9.59
C ASN A 186 1.29 -10.77 9.20
N ASP A 187 1.71 -11.01 7.93
CA ASP A 187 2.99 -10.50 7.41
C ASP A 187 3.02 -8.95 7.42
N PHE A 188 1.92 -8.27 7.03
CA PHE A 188 1.79 -6.80 7.16
C PHE A 188 1.89 -6.35 8.61
N THR A 189 1.15 -6.99 9.53
CA THR A 189 1.21 -6.67 10.95
C THR A 189 2.63 -6.84 11.52
N LYS A 190 3.31 -7.92 11.14
CA LYS A 190 4.72 -8.16 11.51
C LYS A 190 5.61 -7.02 11.03
N VAL A 191 5.47 -6.60 9.78
CA VAL A 191 6.25 -5.49 9.19
C VAL A 191 5.98 -4.17 9.92
N ASN A 192 4.73 -3.86 10.21
CA ASN A 192 4.37 -2.67 10.98
C ASN A 192 5.00 -2.67 12.38
N ARG A 193 4.79 -3.77 13.13
CA ARG A 193 5.22 -3.87 14.52
C ARG A 193 6.74 -3.98 14.67
N ASP A 194 7.38 -4.88 13.89
CA ASP A 194 8.79 -5.24 14.10
C ASP A 194 9.74 -4.22 13.47
N PHE A 195 9.30 -3.48 12.45
CA PHE A 195 10.10 -2.47 11.77
C PHE A 195 9.58 -1.03 11.96
N GLY A 196 8.47 -0.83 12.68
CA GLY A 196 7.87 0.49 12.92
C GLY A 196 7.39 1.20 11.64
N MET A 197 7.15 0.45 10.56
CA MET A 197 6.75 1.03 9.28
C MET A 197 5.29 1.48 9.32
N THR A 198 5.02 2.67 8.79
CA THR A 198 3.65 3.13 8.56
C THR A 198 3.03 2.34 7.41
N ILE A 199 1.85 1.78 7.62
CA ILE A 199 1.11 1.04 6.59
C ILE A 199 -0.19 1.77 6.29
N VAL A 200 -0.45 2.05 5.01
CA VAL A 200 -1.73 2.57 4.53
C VAL A 200 -2.26 1.58 3.49
N ALA A 201 -3.38 0.93 3.79
CA ALA A 201 -3.92 -0.11 2.95
C ALA A 201 -5.36 0.20 2.51
N ASN A 202 -5.64 0.15 1.20
CA ASN A 202 -7.01 0.07 0.72
C ASN A 202 -7.53 -1.34 0.96
N MET A 203 -8.68 -1.46 1.60
CA MET A 203 -9.29 -2.74 1.92
C MET A 203 -10.76 -2.77 1.49
N HIS A 204 -11.18 -3.86 0.84
CA HIS A 204 -12.59 -4.12 0.51
C HIS A 204 -13.28 -4.89 1.64
N HIS A 205 -12.57 -5.78 2.32
CA HIS A 205 -13.07 -6.60 3.40
C HIS A 205 -13.05 -5.79 4.70
N VAL A 206 -14.23 -5.43 5.21
CA VAL A 206 -14.39 -4.60 6.41
C VAL A 206 -13.88 -5.32 7.66
N ASP A 207 -14.18 -6.62 7.79
CA ASP A 207 -13.73 -7.47 8.88
C ASP A 207 -12.20 -7.50 9.01
N LEU A 208 -11.50 -7.65 7.88
CA LEU A 208 -10.04 -7.60 7.86
C LEU A 208 -9.51 -6.21 8.20
N ALA A 209 -10.15 -5.14 7.70
CA ALA A 209 -9.77 -3.78 8.04
C ALA A 209 -9.88 -3.54 9.55
N LEU A 210 -11.01 -3.90 10.16
CA LEU A 210 -11.25 -3.75 11.60
C LEU A 210 -10.32 -4.62 12.45
N LYS A 211 -9.99 -5.82 11.97
CA LYS A 211 -9.14 -6.76 12.70
C LYS A 211 -7.67 -6.37 12.73
N TYR A 212 -7.15 -5.85 11.61
CA TYR A 212 -5.69 -5.68 11.43
C TYR A 212 -5.23 -4.23 11.53
N ALA A 213 -6.05 -3.27 11.11
CA ALA A 213 -5.69 -1.86 11.21
C ALA A 213 -6.00 -1.30 12.59
N THR A 214 -5.17 -0.38 13.06
CA THR A 214 -5.39 0.37 14.30
C THR A 214 -6.32 1.57 14.09
N ARG A 215 -6.40 2.06 12.85
CA ARG A 215 -7.20 3.23 12.48
C ARG A 215 -7.88 3.01 11.13
N ILE A 216 -9.12 3.46 11.05
CA ILE A 216 -9.95 3.38 9.85
C ILE A 216 -10.18 4.77 9.27
N ILE A 217 -10.02 4.87 7.96
CA ILE A 217 -10.39 6.03 7.16
C ILE A 217 -11.54 5.62 6.24
N GLY A 218 -12.70 6.22 6.45
CA GLY A 218 -13.90 6.00 5.63
C GLY A 218 -14.01 7.06 4.53
N ILE A 219 -14.03 6.63 3.26
CA ILE A 219 -14.19 7.52 2.10
C ILE A 219 -15.51 7.21 1.39
N ARG A 220 -16.30 8.27 1.14
CA ARG A 220 -17.54 8.21 0.37
C ARG A 220 -17.63 9.39 -0.60
N ASP A 221 -17.83 9.10 -1.89
CA ASP A 221 -18.01 10.11 -2.95
C ASP A 221 -16.91 11.19 -2.96
N GLY A 222 -15.67 10.79 -2.69
CA GLY A 222 -14.51 11.67 -2.63
C GLY A 222 -14.35 12.45 -1.33
N ASN A 223 -15.24 12.27 -0.35
CA ASN A 223 -15.19 12.93 0.96
C ASN A 223 -14.66 11.98 2.03
N LEU A 224 -13.92 12.53 3.00
CA LEU A 224 -13.59 11.88 4.26
C LEU A 224 -14.83 11.92 5.15
N VAL A 225 -15.44 10.76 5.44
CA VAL A 225 -16.67 10.65 6.24
C VAL A 225 -16.46 10.01 7.60
N PHE A 226 -15.33 9.33 7.79
CA PHE A 226 -14.89 8.78 9.07
C PHE A 226 -13.36 8.77 9.16
N ASP A 227 -12.85 9.07 10.34
CA ASP A 227 -11.44 9.00 10.69
C ASP A 227 -11.31 8.74 12.19
N GLY A 228 -10.94 7.53 12.57
CA GLY A 228 -10.86 7.14 13.98
C GLY A 228 -10.31 5.73 14.19
N PRO A 229 -10.14 5.33 15.48
CA PRO A 229 -9.73 3.97 15.84
C PRO A 229 -10.66 2.91 15.24
N SER A 230 -10.10 1.74 14.88
CA SER A 230 -10.90 0.63 14.36
C SER A 230 -11.96 0.13 15.37
N THR A 231 -11.72 0.33 16.66
CA THR A 231 -12.64 -0.03 17.75
C THR A 231 -13.87 0.87 17.87
N GLU A 232 -13.86 2.04 17.24
CA GLU A 232 -14.98 2.99 17.24
C GLU A 232 -15.89 2.84 16.00
N VAL A 233 -15.59 1.90 15.12
CA VAL A 233 -16.40 1.63 13.93
C VAL A 233 -17.58 0.73 14.32
N ASP A 234 -18.77 1.31 14.33
CA ASP A 234 -20.04 0.65 14.54
C ASP A 234 -20.89 0.58 13.26
N ASP A 235 -22.07 0.00 13.33
CA ASP A 235 -22.98 -0.14 12.19
C ASP A 235 -23.40 1.23 11.63
N ASP A 236 -23.61 2.25 12.47
CA ASP A 236 -23.94 3.60 12.04
C ASP A 236 -22.79 4.24 11.26
N THR A 237 -21.56 4.00 11.67
CA THR A 237 -20.35 4.41 10.99
C THR A 237 -20.24 3.72 9.63
N LEU A 238 -20.50 2.42 9.55
CA LEU A 238 -20.52 1.70 8.29
C LEU A 238 -21.62 2.23 7.35
N VAL A 239 -22.80 2.55 7.89
CA VAL A 239 -23.87 3.20 7.08
C VAL A 239 -23.41 4.56 6.55
N LYS A 240 -22.69 5.37 7.32
CA LYS A 240 -22.13 6.66 6.83
C LYS A 240 -21.15 6.43 5.68
N ILE A 241 -20.28 5.43 5.80
CA ILE A 241 -19.25 5.12 4.80
C ILE A 241 -19.85 4.52 3.54
N TYR A 242 -20.75 3.54 3.66
CA TYR A 242 -21.29 2.78 2.54
C TYR A 242 -22.63 3.30 2.00
N GLY A 243 -23.31 4.21 2.74
CA GLY A 243 -24.58 4.80 2.36
C GLY A 243 -25.79 3.89 2.54
N ARG A 244 -25.58 2.69 3.09
CA ARG A 244 -26.58 1.69 3.41
C ARG A 244 -26.06 0.74 4.48
N SER A 245 -26.97 0.03 5.14
CA SER A 245 -26.57 -1.08 5.99
C SER A 245 -25.90 -2.18 5.17
N LEU A 246 -24.82 -2.74 5.69
CA LEU A 246 -24.15 -3.89 5.11
C LEU A 246 -24.76 -5.18 5.65
N ALA A 247 -24.98 -6.17 4.79
CA ALA A 247 -25.31 -7.50 5.21
C ALA A 247 -24.08 -8.18 5.84
N HIS A 248 -24.29 -9.17 6.69
CA HIS A 248 -23.20 -9.83 7.41
C HIS A 248 -22.17 -10.49 6.47
N ASN A 249 -22.60 -11.07 5.37
CA ASN A 249 -21.75 -11.63 4.31
C ASN A 249 -20.91 -10.55 3.61
N GLU A 250 -21.42 -9.33 3.43
CA GLU A 250 -20.69 -8.22 2.82
C GLU A 250 -19.60 -7.68 3.76
N ILE A 251 -19.84 -7.70 5.08
CA ILE A 251 -18.82 -7.36 6.08
C ILE A 251 -17.69 -8.37 6.01
N LEU A 252 -18.01 -9.67 5.91
CA LEU A 252 -17.05 -10.77 5.83
C LEU A 252 -16.41 -10.93 4.43
N GLY A 253 -16.89 -10.18 3.42
CA GLY A 253 -16.37 -10.27 2.05
C GLY A 253 -16.64 -11.63 1.37
N VAL A 254 -17.70 -12.31 1.75
CA VAL A 254 -18.15 -13.58 1.14
C VAL A 254 -19.19 -13.22 0.10
N GLU A 255 -18.85 -13.38 -1.20
CA GLU A 255 -19.86 -13.35 -2.28
C GLU A 255 -20.74 -14.59 -2.16
N GLU A 256 -22.06 -14.42 -2.42
CA GLU A 256 -23.03 -15.52 -2.47
C GLU A 256 -22.75 -16.50 -3.61
#